data_b10539b514bb732b2a810a78aa077646
#
_entry.id   b10539b514bb732b2a810a78aa077646
#
_cell.length_a   1.000
_cell.length_b   1.000
_cell.length_c   1.000
_cell.angle_alpha   90.00
_cell.angle_beta   90.00
_cell.angle_gamma   90.00
#
_symmetry.space_group_name_H-M   'P 1'
#
loop_
_entity.id
_entity.type
_entity.pdbx_description
1 polymer ?
#
loop_
_entity_poly.entity_id
_entity_poly.type
_entity_poly.pdbx_seq_one_letter_code
_entity_poly.pdbx_strand_id
1 'polypeptide(L)'
;MTERKTDYKDVPNTSAVIVVTTPSIEGKRVVRTLGLVRGGTIRARHFGQDIMARLRSLVGGEIHEYADLLGKSRDQALDRMIRQAEEFGANAVLNVRFTTVVMMRGAAEIMAYGTAVVVEPETP
;
A
#
# COMPACT_ATOMS: atom_id res chain seq x y z
N MET A 1 -3.38 -23.06 -3.48
CA MET A 1 -2.20 -22.63 -2.69
C MET A 1 -1.14 -22.01 -3.56
N THR A 2 -0.83 -22.66 -4.64
CA THR A 2 0.20 -22.20 -5.57
C THR A 2 -0.18 -20.87 -6.22
N GLU A 3 -1.43 -20.73 -6.59
CA GLU A 3 -1.93 -19.52 -7.25
C GLU A 3 -1.76 -18.27 -6.39
N ARG A 4 -2.10 -18.39 -5.13
CA ARG A 4 -2.01 -17.22 -4.25
C ARG A 4 -0.57 -16.76 -4.07
N LYS A 5 0.37 -17.69 -3.97
CA LYS A 5 1.79 -17.35 -3.87
C LYS A 5 2.28 -16.71 -5.16
N THR A 6 1.81 -17.22 -6.27
CA THR A 6 2.18 -16.71 -7.58
C THR A 6 1.71 -15.28 -7.76
N ASP A 7 0.45 -15.01 -7.42
CA ASP A 7 -0.11 -13.67 -7.56
C ASP A 7 0.67 -12.64 -6.75
N TYR A 8 1.08 -13.02 -5.56
CA TYR A 8 1.81 -12.12 -4.70
C TYR A 8 3.23 -11.90 -5.19
N LYS A 9 3.88 -12.95 -5.67
CA LYS A 9 5.25 -12.88 -6.17
C LYS A 9 5.35 -12.21 -7.53
N ASP A 10 4.29 -12.28 -8.28
CA ASP A 10 4.30 -11.73 -9.63
C ASP A 10 4.09 -10.23 -9.66
N VAL A 11 3.78 -9.62 -8.52
CA VAL A 11 3.87 -8.17 -8.42
C VAL A 11 5.35 -7.83 -8.48
N PRO A 12 5.83 -7.21 -9.57
CA PRO A 12 7.26 -6.94 -9.67
C PRO A 12 7.65 -5.95 -8.59
N ASN A 13 8.22 -6.47 -7.53
CA ASN A 13 8.85 -5.61 -6.57
C ASN A 13 10.21 -5.22 -7.14
N THR A 14 10.22 -4.19 -7.95
CA THR A 14 11.44 -3.64 -8.51
C THR A 14 12.20 -2.81 -7.49
N SER A 15 11.60 -2.59 -6.33
CA SER A 15 12.22 -1.83 -5.26
C SER A 15 13.03 -2.75 -4.35
N ALA A 16 14.18 -2.26 -3.92
CA ALA A 16 14.99 -2.93 -2.91
C ALA A 16 14.43 -2.72 -1.49
N VAL A 17 13.34 -1.97 -1.35
CA VAL A 17 12.75 -1.67 -0.04
C VAL A 17 11.89 -2.83 0.42
N ILE A 18 12.19 -3.34 1.61
CA ILE A 18 11.39 -4.39 2.24
C ILE A 18 10.20 -3.73 2.94
N VAL A 19 9.00 -4.21 2.67
CA VAL A 19 7.79 -3.63 3.24
C VAL A 19 7.08 -4.69 4.06
N VAL A 20 6.87 -4.39 5.34
CA VAL A 20 6.23 -5.33 6.27
C VAL A 20 5.21 -4.61 7.14
N THR A 21 4.24 -5.37 7.63
CA THR A 21 3.24 -4.87 8.58
C THR A 21 3.66 -5.06 10.02
N THR A 22 4.79 -5.74 10.24
CA THR A 22 5.31 -6.08 11.56
C THR A 22 6.25 -4.98 12.07
N PRO A 23 6.49 -4.92 13.39
CA PRO A 23 7.40 -3.92 13.95
C PRO A 23 8.88 -4.26 13.74
N SER A 24 9.17 -5.43 13.22
CA SER A 24 10.55 -5.84 12.97
C SER A 24 10.59 -6.84 11.82
N ILE A 25 11.79 -7.09 11.31
CA ILE A 25 12.05 -8.07 10.25
C ILE A 25 13.02 -9.09 10.79
N GLU A 26 12.66 -10.36 10.69
CA GLU A 26 13.54 -11.45 11.17
C GLU A 26 14.89 -11.39 10.47
N GLY A 27 15.94 -11.56 11.24
CA GLY A 27 17.30 -11.56 10.72
C GLY A 27 17.85 -10.19 10.40
N LYS A 28 17.12 -9.14 10.72
CA LYS A 28 17.51 -7.76 10.47
C LYS A 28 17.41 -6.95 11.75
N ARG A 29 18.25 -5.92 11.84
CA ARG A 29 18.14 -4.95 12.94
C ARG A 29 18.06 -3.54 12.38
N VAL A 30 17.32 -2.71 13.03
CA VAL A 30 17.19 -1.30 12.63
C VAL A 30 18.42 -0.54 13.12
N VAL A 31 19.11 0.11 12.20
CA VAL A 31 20.26 0.95 12.52
C VAL A 31 19.95 2.43 12.46
N ARG A 32 18.91 2.81 11.73
CA ARG A 32 18.44 4.20 11.65
C ARG A 32 16.95 4.22 11.43
N THR A 33 16.28 5.10 12.14
CA THR A 33 14.87 5.40 11.91
C THR A 33 14.78 6.72 11.16
N LEU A 34 14.16 6.68 9.99
CA LEU A 34 14.09 7.85 9.11
C LEU A 34 12.77 8.61 9.24
N GLY A 35 11.73 7.95 9.76
CA GLY A 35 10.48 8.61 10.05
C GLY A 35 9.31 8.09 9.24
N LEU A 36 8.23 8.84 9.33
CA LEU A 36 6.98 8.49 8.67
C LEU A 36 7.09 8.65 7.16
N VAL A 37 6.65 7.64 6.45
CA VAL A 37 6.46 7.71 5.00
C VAL A 37 5.02 7.34 4.68
N ARG A 38 4.53 7.87 3.59
CA ARG A 38 3.16 7.65 3.15
C ARG A 38 3.04 7.77 1.65
N GLY A 39 2.01 7.13 1.11
CA GLY A 39 1.62 7.30 -0.27
C GLY A 39 0.12 7.24 -0.35
N GLY A 40 -0.49 8.13 -1.11
CA GLY A 40 -1.92 8.20 -1.20
C GLY A 40 -2.40 8.20 -2.63
N THR A 41 -3.62 7.73 -2.82
CA THR A 41 -4.34 7.88 -4.07
C THR A 41 -5.62 8.62 -3.77
N ILE A 42 -5.70 9.84 -4.28
CA ILE A 42 -6.93 10.61 -4.19
C ILE A 42 -7.74 10.31 -5.44
N ARG A 43 -8.94 9.82 -5.24
CA ARG A 43 -9.85 9.58 -6.35
C ARG A 43 -10.71 10.82 -6.54
N ALA A 44 -10.55 11.42 -7.70
CA ALA A 44 -11.28 12.63 -8.05
C ALA A 44 -12.77 12.35 -8.19
N ARG A 45 -13.52 13.44 -8.25
CA ARG A 45 -14.97 13.42 -8.20
C ARG A 45 -15.61 12.40 -9.16
N HIS A 46 -15.18 12.32 -10.40
CA HIS A 46 -15.85 11.37 -11.32
C HIS A 46 -15.58 9.95 -10.93
N PHE A 47 -14.37 9.65 -10.48
CA PHE A 47 -14.03 8.31 -10.07
C PHE A 47 -14.85 7.90 -8.84
N GLY A 48 -14.98 8.81 -7.88
CA GLY A 48 -15.80 8.57 -6.71
C GLY A 48 -17.28 8.42 -7.06
N GLN A 49 -17.76 9.20 -8.00
CA GLN A 49 -19.14 9.09 -8.48
C GLN A 49 -19.39 7.76 -9.16
N ASP A 50 -18.45 7.32 -9.98
CA ASP A 50 -18.57 6.02 -10.63
C ASP A 50 -18.61 4.89 -9.62
N ILE A 51 -17.77 4.96 -8.63
CA ILE A 51 -17.75 3.96 -7.55
C ILE A 51 -19.09 3.96 -6.81
N MET A 52 -19.58 5.13 -6.45
CA MET A 52 -20.84 5.24 -5.73
C MET A 52 -22.02 4.75 -6.57
N ALA A 53 -22.01 5.07 -7.87
CA ALA A 53 -23.03 4.60 -8.77
C ALA A 53 -23.01 3.07 -8.87
N ARG A 54 -21.83 2.49 -8.97
CA ARG A 54 -21.67 1.04 -9.01
C ARG A 54 -22.12 0.39 -7.72
N LEU A 55 -21.81 0.99 -6.59
CA LEU A 55 -22.27 0.47 -5.30
C LEU A 55 -23.78 0.45 -5.19
N ARG A 56 -24.46 1.48 -5.71
CA ARG A 56 -25.91 1.54 -5.68
C ARG A 56 -26.56 0.53 -6.57
N SER A 57 -25.89 0.14 -7.63
CA SER A 57 -26.41 -0.83 -8.59
C SER A 57 -25.79 -2.23 -8.44
N LEU A 58 -25.08 -2.45 -7.34
CA LEU A 58 -24.41 -3.73 -7.12
C LEU A 58 -25.41 -4.88 -7.09
N VAL A 59 -25.22 -5.81 -8.01
CA VAL A 59 -25.93 -7.06 -8.06
C VAL A 59 -24.93 -8.14 -8.46
N GLY A 60 -24.67 -9.07 -7.57
CA GLY A 60 -23.85 -10.22 -7.92
C GLY A 60 -22.43 -9.90 -8.35
N GLY A 61 -22.13 -10.15 -9.62
CA GLY A 61 -20.76 -10.09 -10.15
C GLY A 61 -20.08 -8.72 -10.14
N GLU A 62 -20.83 -7.65 -9.97
CA GLU A 62 -20.22 -6.31 -9.96
C GLU A 62 -19.34 -6.07 -8.75
N ILE A 63 -19.50 -6.86 -7.70
CA ILE A 63 -18.66 -6.79 -6.50
C ILE A 63 -17.19 -7.03 -6.86
N HIS A 64 -16.93 -7.95 -7.78
CA HIS A 64 -15.55 -8.27 -8.19
C HIS A 64 -14.84 -7.07 -8.83
N GLU A 65 -15.54 -6.34 -9.69
CA GLU A 65 -14.97 -5.17 -10.33
C GLU A 65 -14.61 -4.11 -9.31
N TYR A 66 -15.49 -3.93 -8.33
CA TYR A 66 -15.25 -2.95 -7.27
C TYR A 66 -14.06 -3.35 -6.41
N ALA A 67 -13.96 -4.63 -6.06
CA ALA A 67 -12.83 -5.15 -5.30
C ALA A 67 -11.51 -4.97 -6.05
N ASP A 68 -11.49 -5.24 -7.35
CA ASP A 68 -10.31 -5.03 -8.19
C ASP A 68 -9.88 -3.58 -8.20
N LEU A 69 -10.84 -2.67 -8.29
CA LEU A 69 -10.57 -1.25 -8.30
C LEU A 69 -9.94 -0.79 -6.98
N LEU A 70 -10.45 -1.26 -5.87
CA LEU A 70 -9.88 -0.97 -4.56
C LEU A 70 -8.48 -1.55 -4.42
N GLY A 71 -8.27 -2.76 -4.93
CA GLY A 71 -6.95 -3.39 -4.92
C GLY A 71 -5.92 -2.57 -5.68
N LYS A 72 -6.26 -2.10 -6.87
CA LYS A 72 -5.38 -1.25 -7.67
C LYS A 72 -5.06 0.06 -6.97
N SER A 73 -6.02 0.64 -6.27
CA SER A 73 -5.82 1.88 -5.53
C SER A 73 -4.86 1.68 -4.36
N ARG A 74 -4.96 0.54 -3.67
CA ARG A 74 -4.02 0.20 -2.59
C ARG A 74 -2.62 0.00 -3.13
N ASP A 75 -2.50 -0.68 -4.27
CA ASP A 75 -1.20 -0.93 -4.88
C ASP A 75 -0.52 0.37 -5.28
N GLN A 76 -1.28 1.32 -5.83
CA GLN A 76 -0.75 2.64 -6.14
C GLN A 76 -0.30 3.40 -4.90
N ALA A 77 -1.10 3.34 -3.85
CA ALA A 77 -0.76 3.99 -2.58
C ALA A 77 0.53 3.41 -2.01
N LEU A 78 0.64 2.09 -2.03
CA LEU A 78 1.83 1.38 -1.56
C LEU A 78 3.06 1.77 -2.36
N ASP A 79 2.94 1.80 -3.68
CA ASP A 79 4.04 2.16 -4.56
C ASP A 79 4.54 3.58 -4.29
N ARG A 80 3.64 4.52 -4.07
CA ARG A 80 4.00 5.90 -3.75
C ARG A 80 4.70 6.00 -2.39
N MET A 81 4.24 5.23 -1.42
CA MET A 81 4.91 5.17 -0.11
C MET A 81 6.33 4.64 -0.25
N ILE A 82 6.51 3.58 -1.03
CA ILE A 82 7.82 2.98 -1.28
C ILE A 82 8.76 3.98 -1.94
N ARG A 83 8.28 4.74 -2.90
CA ARG A 83 9.08 5.77 -3.56
C ARG A 83 9.53 6.84 -2.58
N GLN A 84 8.65 7.25 -1.68
CA GLN A 84 9.05 8.21 -0.66
C GLN A 84 10.12 7.62 0.27
N ALA A 85 9.96 6.36 0.64
CA ALA A 85 10.97 5.67 1.45
C ALA A 85 12.32 5.62 0.74
N GLU A 86 12.32 5.36 -0.55
CA GLU A 86 13.55 5.36 -1.36
C GLU A 86 14.21 6.73 -1.38
N GLU A 87 13.42 7.79 -1.50
CA GLU A 87 13.91 9.16 -1.46
C GLU A 87 14.60 9.49 -0.13
N PHE A 88 14.09 8.92 0.95
CA PHE A 88 14.66 9.10 2.29
C PHE A 88 15.93 8.26 2.49
N GLY A 89 16.24 7.37 1.57
CA GLY A 89 17.36 6.45 1.72
C GLY A 89 17.07 5.21 2.54
N ALA A 90 15.78 4.89 2.73
CA ALA A 90 15.37 3.71 3.47
C ALA A 90 15.57 2.44 2.67
N ASN A 91 15.80 1.33 3.35
CA ASN A 91 15.74 0.02 2.73
C ASN A 91 14.65 -0.86 3.33
N ALA A 92 13.85 -0.33 4.24
CA ALA A 92 12.69 -1.03 4.77
C ALA A 92 11.63 -0.06 5.27
N VAL A 93 10.39 -0.51 5.28
CA VAL A 93 9.28 0.22 5.89
C VAL A 93 8.57 -0.76 6.83
N LEU A 94 8.49 -0.39 8.09
CA LEU A 94 7.89 -1.22 9.15
C LEU A 94 6.49 -0.72 9.48
N ASN A 95 5.69 -1.59 10.04
CA ASN A 95 4.36 -1.25 10.55
C ASN A 95 3.46 -0.62 9.49
N VAL A 96 3.50 -1.14 8.29
CA VAL A 96 2.71 -0.58 7.19
C VAL A 96 1.22 -0.82 7.47
N ARG A 97 0.45 0.25 7.28
CA ARG A 97 -1.01 0.24 7.42
C ARG A 97 -1.63 0.97 6.26
N PHE A 98 -2.87 0.63 6.00
CA PHE A 98 -3.69 1.35 5.02
C PHE A 98 -4.82 2.04 5.75
N THR A 99 -5.21 3.19 5.25
CA THR A 99 -6.39 3.89 5.72
C THR A 99 -7.17 4.42 4.53
N THR A 100 -8.47 4.51 4.69
CA THR A 100 -9.36 5.08 3.69
C THR A 100 -10.13 6.22 4.34
N VAL A 101 -10.06 7.38 3.71
CA VAL A 101 -10.74 8.58 4.21
C VAL A 101 -11.68 9.07 3.12
N VAL A 102 -12.95 9.20 3.47
CA VAL A 102 -13.90 9.86 2.58
C VAL A 102 -13.78 11.35 2.84
N MET A 103 -13.26 12.08 1.85
CA MET A 103 -12.97 13.50 2.01
C MET A 103 -14.19 14.36 1.77
N MET A 104 -14.99 13.96 0.80
CA MET A 104 -16.23 14.64 0.46
C MET A 104 -17.03 13.71 -0.43
N ARG A 105 -18.23 14.13 -0.78
CA ARG A 105 -19.06 13.35 -1.67
C ARG A 105 -18.35 13.15 -3.01
N GLY A 106 -18.13 11.91 -3.38
CA GLY A 106 -17.48 11.56 -4.62
C GLY A 106 -15.97 11.60 -4.59
N ALA A 107 -15.35 11.76 -3.43
CA ALA A 107 -13.90 11.74 -3.30
C ALA A 107 -13.47 10.97 -2.06
N ALA A 108 -12.53 10.09 -2.25
CA ALA A 108 -11.96 9.31 -1.14
C ALA A 108 -10.45 9.18 -1.36
N GLU A 109 -9.72 9.09 -0.26
CA GLU A 109 -8.30 8.82 -0.29
C GLU A 109 -8.02 7.47 0.33
N ILE A 110 -7.22 6.67 -0.37
CA ILE A 110 -6.63 5.46 0.18
C ILE A 110 -5.16 5.76 0.40
N MET A 111 -4.69 5.59 1.59
CA MET A 111 -3.33 5.94 1.97
C MET A 111 -2.64 4.74 2.60
N ALA A 112 -1.41 4.48 2.16
CA ALA A 112 -0.49 3.57 2.83
C ALA A 112 0.51 4.40 3.62
N TYR A 113 0.85 3.95 4.82
CA TYR A 113 1.83 4.66 5.63
C TYR A 113 2.59 3.67 6.51
N GLY A 114 3.75 4.08 6.95
CA GLY A 114 4.58 3.27 7.81
C GLY A 114 5.81 4.03 8.25
N THR A 115 6.74 3.33 8.88
CA THR A 115 7.98 3.91 9.36
C THR A 115 9.15 3.46 8.49
N ALA A 116 9.77 4.41 7.82
CA ALA A 116 10.95 4.15 7.00
C ALA A 116 12.18 4.00 7.89
N VAL A 117 12.95 2.97 7.63
CA VAL A 117 14.14 2.64 8.42
C VAL A 117 15.25 2.15 7.52
N VAL A 118 16.45 2.17 8.04
CA VAL A 118 17.58 1.44 7.46
C VAL A 118 17.83 0.24 8.36
N VAL A 119 17.83 -0.93 7.76
CA VAL A 119 18.11 -2.19 8.45
C VAL A 119 19.38 -2.81 7.90
N GLU A 120 20.05 -3.60 8.72
CA GLU A 120 21.22 -4.38 8.36
C GLU A 120 21.02 -5.81 8.83
N PRO A 121 21.71 -6.77 8.22
CA PRO A 121 21.65 -8.13 8.73
C PRO A 121 22.05 -8.19 10.20
N GLU A 122 21.31 -8.98 10.95
CA GLU A 122 21.65 -9.22 12.35
C GLU A 122 22.85 -10.15 12.38
N THR A 123 23.92 -9.71 13.03
CA THR A 123 25.11 -10.53 13.15
C THR A 123 24.97 -11.51 14.30
N PRO A 124 25.44 -12.76 14.13
CA PRO A 124 25.40 -13.74 15.21
C PRO A 124 26.24 -13.35 16.40
#